data_61669ff4cc186b55f0831b96b695ece8
#
_entry.id   61669ff4cc186b55f0831b96b695ece8
#
_cell.length_a   1.000
_cell.length_b   1.000
_cell.length_c   1.000
_cell.angle_alpha   90.00
_cell.angle_beta   90.00
_cell.angle_gamma   90.00
#
_symmetry.space_group_name_H-M   'P 1'
#
loop_
_entity.id
_entity.type
_entity.pdbx_description
1 polymer ?
#
loop_
_entity_poly.entity_id
_entity_poly.type
_entity_poly.pdbx_seq_one_letter_code
_entity_poly.pdbx_strand_id
1 'polypeptide(L)'
;MTRKGIVKKLDTVFSEYIRRKYADKNGIVKCYTCNKKAYWKGEGMQNGHFISRASRALRWDEDNCRPQCYACNCMRYGQNYIFAMNLNEEFGYNKADELLTKSREIVKHSTPELLDKIEYYNEQLKNM
;
A
#
# COMPACT_ATOMS: atom_id res chain seq x y z
N MET A 1 19.34 -9.84 11.66
CA MET A 1 17.89 -9.91 11.41
C MET A 1 17.62 -10.91 10.30
N THR A 2 16.63 -11.77 10.47
CA THR A 2 16.26 -12.74 9.45
C THR A 2 15.61 -12.08 8.24
N ARG A 3 15.61 -12.76 7.09
CA ARG A 3 14.90 -12.28 5.91
C ARG A 3 13.42 -12.03 6.21
N LYS A 4 12.78 -12.93 6.95
CA LYS A 4 11.37 -12.77 7.38
C LYS A 4 11.19 -11.51 8.21
N GLY A 5 12.11 -11.21 9.11
CA GLY A 5 12.08 -9.99 9.93
C GLY A 5 12.26 -8.73 9.10
N ILE A 6 13.13 -8.78 8.09
CA ILE A 6 13.36 -7.66 7.17
C ILE A 6 12.09 -7.37 6.35
N VAL A 7 11.45 -8.42 5.82
CA VAL A 7 10.19 -8.28 5.07
C VAL A 7 9.11 -7.66 5.95
N LYS A 8 8.97 -8.12 7.18
CA LYS A 8 8.01 -7.58 8.14
C LYS A 8 8.28 -6.10 8.43
N LYS A 9 9.54 -5.75 8.61
CA LYS A 9 9.93 -4.35 8.85
C LYS A 9 9.60 -3.47 7.64
N LEU A 10 9.90 -3.95 6.44
CA LEU A 10 9.57 -3.23 5.22
C LEU A 10 8.05 -3.02 5.08
N ASP A 11 7.26 -4.06 5.34
CA ASP A 11 5.79 -3.93 5.32
C ASP A 11 5.32 -2.84 6.29
N THR A 12 5.89 -2.79 7.48
CA THR A 12 5.51 -1.81 8.50
C THR A 12 5.85 -0.38 8.07
N VAL A 13 7.08 -0.17 7.62
CA VAL A 13 7.55 1.16 7.18
C VAL A 13 6.79 1.62 5.94
N PHE A 14 6.58 0.72 4.99
CA PHE A 14 5.85 1.03 3.76
C PHE A 14 4.38 1.36 4.05
N SER A 15 3.75 0.63 4.96
CA SER A 15 2.38 0.90 5.39
C SER A 15 2.25 2.30 6.00
N GLU A 16 3.17 2.68 6.86
CA GLU A 16 3.15 4.02 7.45
C GLU A 16 3.32 5.09 6.36
N TYR A 17 4.24 4.87 5.43
CA TYR A 17 4.46 5.79 4.32
C TYR A 17 3.20 6.00 3.49
N ILE A 18 2.52 4.92 3.09
CA ILE A 18 1.28 5.02 2.29
C ILE A 18 0.20 5.78 3.06
N ARG A 19 -0.02 5.46 4.33
CA ARG A 19 -1.05 6.12 5.13
C ARG A 19 -0.75 7.61 5.31
N ARG A 20 0.49 7.97 5.58
CA ARG A 20 0.87 9.38 5.78
C ARG A 20 0.92 10.17 4.49
N LYS A 21 1.29 9.54 3.38
CA LYS A 21 1.33 10.18 2.06
C LYS A 21 -0.05 10.74 1.67
N TYR A 22 -1.11 10.02 2.00
CA TYR A 22 -2.48 10.40 1.65
C TYR A 22 -3.21 11.12 2.79
N ALA A 23 -2.54 11.39 3.90
CA ALA A 23 -3.11 12.15 5.00
C ALA A 23 -3.09 13.65 4.70
N ASP A 24 -4.09 14.36 5.23
CA ASP A 24 -4.09 15.82 5.16
C ASP A 24 -3.14 16.41 6.22
N LYS A 25 -3.09 17.74 6.32
CA LYS A 25 -2.22 18.43 7.27
C LYS A 25 -2.52 18.10 8.74
N ASN A 26 -3.72 17.59 9.02
CA ASN A 26 -4.13 17.19 10.37
C ASN A 26 -3.93 15.69 10.61
N GLY A 27 -3.34 14.97 9.66
CA GLY A 27 -3.12 13.54 9.75
C GLY A 27 -4.36 12.70 9.47
N ILE A 28 -5.41 13.29 8.91
CA ILE A 28 -6.65 12.59 8.60
C ILE A 28 -6.57 11.97 7.21
N VAL A 29 -6.90 10.69 7.12
CA VAL A 29 -6.84 9.88 5.91
C VAL A 29 -8.23 9.41 5.55
N LYS A 30 -8.53 9.42 4.26
CA LYS A 30 -9.80 8.92 3.74
C LYS A 30 -9.62 7.53 3.15
N CYS A 31 -10.47 6.57 3.55
CA CYS A 31 -10.47 5.24 2.95
C CYS A 31 -10.71 5.33 1.44
N TYR A 32 -9.85 4.68 0.67
CA TYR A 32 -9.89 4.74 -0.79
C TYR A 32 -11.17 4.16 -1.40
N THR A 33 -11.83 3.25 -0.67
CA THR A 33 -12.98 2.51 -1.22
C THR A 33 -14.32 2.80 -0.55
N CYS A 34 -14.36 3.47 0.62
CA CYS A 34 -15.65 3.82 1.25
C CYS A 34 -15.70 5.26 1.78
N ASN A 35 -14.62 5.99 1.65
CA ASN A 35 -14.51 7.40 2.05
C ASN A 35 -14.58 7.67 3.56
N LYS A 36 -14.56 6.62 4.40
CA LYS A 36 -14.47 6.80 5.86
C LYS A 36 -13.17 7.50 6.19
N LYS A 37 -13.21 8.44 7.13
CA LYS A 37 -12.02 9.19 7.57
C LYS A 37 -11.55 8.73 8.93
N ALA A 38 -10.24 8.70 9.13
CA ALA A 38 -9.62 8.40 10.41
C ALA A 38 -8.20 8.95 10.44
N TYR A 39 -7.63 9.08 11.64
CA TYR A 39 -6.22 9.45 11.78
C TYR A 39 -5.35 8.34 11.22
N TRP A 40 -4.21 8.70 10.58
CA TRP A 40 -3.36 7.73 9.90
C TRP A 40 -2.75 6.68 10.84
N LYS A 41 -2.53 7.04 12.11
CA LYS A 41 -1.95 6.15 13.10
C LYS A 41 -3.07 5.46 13.87
N GLY A 42 -2.85 4.20 14.25
CA GLY A 42 -3.84 3.41 14.96
C GLY A 42 -4.46 2.35 14.05
N GLU A 43 -5.57 1.79 14.50
CA GLU A 43 -6.20 0.65 13.82
C GLU A 43 -7.24 1.05 12.76
N GLY A 44 -7.58 2.32 12.67
CA GLY A 44 -8.65 2.80 11.79
C GLY A 44 -8.32 2.73 10.31
N MET A 45 -7.05 2.93 9.97
CA MET A 45 -6.58 2.88 8.59
C MET A 45 -5.42 1.92 8.44
N GLN A 46 -5.41 1.21 7.31
CA GLN A 46 -4.40 0.22 6.98
C GLN A 46 -3.88 0.49 5.57
N ASN A 47 -2.78 -0.17 5.21
CA ASN A 47 -2.29 -0.16 3.84
C ASN A 47 -3.05 -1.21 3.04
N GLY A 48 -3.98 -0.76 2.20
CA GLY A 48 -4.75 -1.66 1.33
C GLY A 48 -4.00 -1.96 0.05
N HIS A 49 -3.90 -3.25 -0.29
CA HIS A 49 -3.30 -3.70 -1.54
C HIS A 49 -4.40 -4.06 -2.53
N PHE A 50 -4.37 -3.48 -3.73
CA PHE A 50 -5.32 -3.89 -4.78
C PHE A 50 -5.06 -5.34 -5.20
N ILE A 51 -3.83 -5.67 -5.54
CA ILE A 51 -3.39 -7.06 -5.73
C ILE A 51 -2.68 -7.48 -4.44
N SER A 52 -3.01 -8.66 -3.93
CA SER A 52 -2.56 -9.11 -2.61
C SER A 52 -1.04 -9.13 -2.45
N ARG A 53 -0.58 -9.10 -1.19
CA ARG A 53 0.85 -9.17 -0.84
C ARG A 53 1.55 -10.44 -1.31
N ALA A 54 0.80 -11.45 -1.74
CA ALA A 54 1.38 -12.66 -2.33
C ALA A 54 2.12 -12.36 -3.63
N SER A 55 1.73 -11.32 -4.35
CA SER A 55 2.45 -10.87 -5.53
C SER A 55 3.68 -10.06 -5.11
N ARG A 56 4.87 -10.63 -5.26
CA ARG A 56 6.13 -9.95 -4.94
C ARG A 56 6.38 -8.74 -5.84
N ALA A 57 5.90 -8.79 -7.08
CA ALA A 57 6.04 -7.67 -8.02
C ALA A 57 5.33 -6.41 -7.51
N LEU A 58 4.23 -6.57 -6.76
CA LEU A 58 3.36 -5.47 -6.35
C LEU A 58 3.29 -5.22 -4.85
N ARG A 59 3.94 -6.05 -4.03
CA ARG A 59 3.84 -5.95 -2.57
C ARG A 59 4.24 -4.57 -2.05
N TRP A 60 5.26 -3.98 -2.66
CA TRP A 60 5.78 -2.65 -2.29
C TRP A 60 5.73 -1.68 -3.45
N ASP A 61 4.79 -1.88 -4.36
CA ASP A 61 4.55 -0.95 -5.47
C ASP A 61 3.51 0.08 -5.02
N GLU A 62 3.91 1.34 -5.00
CA GLU A 62 3.04 2.43 -4.53
C GLU A 62 1.74 2.54 -5.32
N ASP A 63 1.76 2.21 -6.61
CA ASP A 63 0.56 2.28 -7.44
C ASP A 63 -0.48 1.23 -7.04
N ASN A 64 -0.05 0.16 -6.39
CA ASN A 64 -0.91 -0.94 -5.95
C ASN A 64 -1.52 -0.73 -4.56
N CYS A 65 -1.14 0.34 -3.87
CA CYS A 65 -1.42 0.50 -2.46
C CYS A 65 -2.08 1.84 -2.16
N ARG A 66 -3.15 1.80 -1.37
CA ARG A 66 -3.88 2.99 -0.92
C ARG A 66 -4.39 2.76 0.50
N PRO A 67 -4.57 3.83 1.29
CA PRO A 67 -5.17 3.66 2.61
C PRO A 67 -6.58 3.10 2.50
N GLN A 68 -6.88 2.10 3.32
CA GLN A 68 -8.22 1.54 3.44
C GLN A 68 -8.57 1.35 4.91
N CYS A 69 -9.83 1.56 5.26
CA CYS A 69 -10.28 1.26 6.61
C CYS A 69 -10.29 -0.26 6.84
N TYR A 70 -10.29 -0.66 8.13
CA TYR A 70 -10.29 -2.05 8.51
C TYR A 70 -11.43 -2.84 7.85
N ALA A 71 -12.65 -2.27 7.85
CA ALA A 71 -13.81 -2.95 7.28
C ALA A 71 -13.61 -3.26 5.79
N CYS A 72 -13.16 -2.29 5.00
CA CYS A 72 -12.94 -2.52 3.57
C CYS A 72 -11.78 -3.47 3.32
N ASN A 73 -10.66 -3.28 4.03
CA ASN A 73 -9.45 -4.07 3.80
C ASN A 73 -9.57 -5.51 4.26
N CYS A 74 -10.19 -5.74 5.44
CA CYS A 74 -10.21 -7.06 6.07
C CYS A 74 -11.55 -7.77 6.00
N MET A 75 -12.68 -7.04 6.08
CA MET A 75 -14.01 -7.64 6.17
C MET A 75 -14.77 -7.69 4.86
N ARG A 76 -14.42 -6.83 3.90
CA ARG A 76 -15.10 -6.73 2.60
C ARG A 76 -14.17 -7.12 1.45
N TYR A 77 -13.22 -8.00 1.72
CA TYR A 77 -12.31 -8.57 0.73
C TYR A 77 -11.55 -7.51 -0.08
N GLY A 78 -11.20 -6.37 0.56
CA GLY A 78 -10.45 -5.29 -0.08
C GLY A 78 -11.28 -4.42 -1.00
N GLN A 79 -12.58 -4.67 -1.18
CA GLN A 79 -13.46 -3.91 -2.09
C GLN A 79 -12.82 -3.79 -3.48
N ASN A 80 -12.34 -4.90 -4.04
CA ASN A 80 -11.50 -4.89 -5.24
C ASN A 80 -12.15 -4.23 -6.45
N TYR A 81 -13.45 -4.37 -6.65
CA TYR A 81 -14.13 -3.73 -7.77
C TYR A 81 -14.06 -2.19 -7.65
N ILE A 82 -14.39 -1.68 -6.48
CA ILE A 82 -14.36 -0.23 -6.22
C ILE A 82 -12.91 0.27 -6.29
N PHE A 83 -11.98 -0.49 -5.72
CA PHE A 83 -10.56 -0.16 -5.75
C PHE A 83 -10.07 -0.02 -7.19
N ALA A 84 -10.41 -1.00 -8.06
CA ALA A 84 -10.03 -0.97 -9.47
C ALA A 84 -10.61 0.25 -10.19
N MET A 85 -11.88 0.55 -9.99
CA MET A 85 -12.52 1.69 -10.61
C MET A 85 -11.88 3.01 -10.19
N ASN A 86 -11.56 3.14 -8.90
CA ASN A 86 -10.94 4.35 -8.39
C ASN A 86 -9.50 4.52 -8.88
N LEU A 87 -8.75 3.42 -9.03
CA LEU A 87 -7.41 3.48 -9.63
C LEU A 87 -7.50 3.94 -11.10
N ASN A 88 -8.43 3.38 -11.86
CA ASN A 88 -8.59 3.73 -13.26
C ASN A 88 -8.97 5.21 -13.41
N GLU A 89 -9.82 5.72 -12.55
CA GLU A 89 -10.19 7.14 -12.56
C GLU A 89 -9.00 8.03 -12.18
N GLU A 90 -8.28 7.66 -11.13
CA GLU A 90 -7.13 8.43 -10.65
C GLU A 90 -6.04 8.54 -11.72
N PHE A 91 -5.71 7.44 -12.39
CA PHE A 91 -4.64 7.41 -13.38
C PHE A 91 -5.08 7.82 -14.79
N GLY A 92 -6.39 7.87 -15.04
CA GLY A 92 -6.91 8.27 -16.35
C GLY A 92 -6.82 7.20 -17.44
N TYR A 93 -6.53 5.94 -17.07
CA TYR A 93 -6.52 4.79 -17.98
C TYR A 93 -6.76 3.52 -17.16
N ASN A 94 -6.81 2.36 -17.82
CA ASN A 94 -7.07 1.09 -17.14
C ASN A 94 -5.86 0.61 -16.33
N LYS A 95 -5.59 1.31 -15.22
CA LYS A 95 -4.47 1.01 -14.32
C LYS A 95 -4.61 -0.34 -13.65
N ALA A 96 -5.85 -0.72 -13.30
CA ALA A 96 -6.11 -2.00 -12.65
C ALA A 96 -5.63 -3.16 -13.52
N ASP A 97 -5.88 -3.10 -14.84
CA ASP A 97 -5.46 -4.13 -15.77
C ASP A 97 -3.94 -4.18 -15.91
N GLU A 98 -3.29 -3.01 -15.94
CA GLU A 98 -1.83 -2.91 -15.95
C GLU A 98 -1.22 -3.58 -14.71
N LEU A 99 -1.78 -3.32 -13.52
CA LEU A 99 -1.32 -3.93 -12.29
C LEU A 99 -1.55 -5.45 -12.30
N LEU A 100 -2.69 -5.89 -12.79
CA LEU A 100 -2.98 -7.33 -12.90
C LEU A 100 -1.97 -8.03 -13.79
N THR A 101 -1.62 -7.42 -14.93
CA THR A 101 -0.59 -7.95 -15.83
C THR A 101 0.77 -8.01 -15.13
N LYS A 102 1.16 -6.93 -14.45
CA LYS A 102 2.43 -6.87 -13.72
C LYS A 102 2.49 -7.91 -12.59
N SER A 103 1.34 -8.23 -11.99
CA SER A 103 1.30 -9.21 -10.89
C SER A 103 1.73 -10.61 -11.31
N ARG A 104 1.72 -10.89 -12.61
CA ARG A 104 2.13 -12.19 -13.15
C ARG A 104 3.64 -12.31 -13.33
N GLU A 105 4.38 -11.22 -13.17
CA GLU A 105 5.83 -11.24 -13.25
C GLU A 105 6.43 -11.97 -12.05
N ILE A 106 7.45 -12.78 -12.30
CA ILE A 106 8.20 -13.45 -11.24
C ILE A 106 9.29 -12.49 -10.79
N VAL A 107 9.11 -11.92 -9.59
CA VAL A 107 10.06 -10.97 -9.03
C VAL A 107 10.64 -11.52 -7.73
N LYS A 108 11.97 -11.49 -7.64
CA LYS A 108 12.71 -11.87 -6.43
C LYS A 108 13.50 -10.66 -5.95
N HIS A 109 13.29 -10.29 -4.69
CA HIS A 109 14.06 -9.21 -4.09
C HIS A 109 15.21 -9.79 -3.29
N SER A 110 16.43 -9.31 -3.54
CA SER A 110 17.58 -9.68 -2.72
C SER A 110 17.47 -9.00 -1.35
N THR A 111 18.18 -9.53 -0.36
CA THR A 111 18.21 -8.90 0.96
C THR A 111 18.70 -7.45 0.91
N PRO A 112 19.79 -7.12 0.19
CA PRO A 112 20.19 -5.72 0.03
C PRO A 112 19.12 -4.83 -0.58
N GLU A 113 18.37 -5.32 -1.58
CA GLU A 113 17.28 -4.55 -2.17
C GLU A 113 16.17 -4.23 -1.16
N LEU A 114 15.83 -5.19 -0.30
CA LEU A 114 14.83 -4.99 0.76
C LEU A 114 15.31 -3.96 1.78
N LEU A 115 16.59 -4.04 2.18
CA LEU A 115 17.18 -3.07 3.11
C LEU A 115 17.22 -1.66 2.51
N ASP A 116 17.53 -1.54 1.22
CA ASP A 116 17.52 -0.26 0.51
C ASP A 116 16.12 0.35 0.49
N LYS A 117 15.08 -0.47 0.31
CA LYS A 117 13.70 0.02 0.36
C LYS A 117 13.32 0.52 1.75
N ILE A 118 13.72 -0.18 2.79
CA ILE A 118 13.48 0.26 4.17
C ILE A 118 14.14 1.62 4.41
N GLU A 119 15.39 1.77 4.01
CA GLU A 119 16.12 3.04 4.13
C GLU A 119 15.42 4.16 3.36
N TYR A 120 15.01 3.88 2.12
CA TYR A 120 14.30 4.84 1.29
C TYR A 120 13.03 5.35 1.97
N TYR A 121 12.18 4.45 2.45
CA TYR A 121 10.91 4.85 3.07
C TYR A 121 11.10 5.50 4.44
N ASN A 122 12.10 5.08 5.20
CA ASN A 122 12.46 5.78 6.44
C ASN A 122 12.86 7.23 6.16
N GLU A 123 13.61 7.45 5.09
CA GLU A 123 14.02 8.80 4.69
C GLU A 123 12.81 9.63 4.24
N GLN A 124 11.90 9.05 3.47
CA GLN A 124 10.67 9.73 3.07
C GLN A 124 9.83 10.13 4.29
N LEU A 125 9.73 9.25 5.28
CA LEU A 125 8.99 9.54 6.51
C LEU A 125 9.59 10.68 7.31
N LYS A 126 10.91 10.80 7.34
CA LYS A 126 11.57 11.92 8.02
C LYS A 126 11.24 13.27 7.40
N ASN A 127 10.95 13.29 6.11
CA ASN A 127 10.68 14.51 5.35
C ASN A 127 9.20 14.87 5.29
N MET A 128 8.38 14.13 6.01
CA MET A 128 6.93 14.38 6.08
C MET A 128 6.52 15.26 7.26
#